data_e75836abdcf83b0e79dd44925bbce5ed
#
_entry.id   e75836abdcf83b0e79dd44925bbce5ed
#
_cell.length_a   1.000
_cell.length_b   1.000
_cell.length_c   1.000
_cell.angle_alpha   90.00
_cell.angle_beta   90.00
_cell.angle_gamma   90.00
#
_symmetry.space_group_name_H-M   'P 1'
#
loop_
_entity.id
_entity.type
_entity.pdbx_description
1 polymer ?
#
loop_
_entity_poly.entity_id
_entity_poly.type
_entity_poly.pdbx_seq_one_letter_code
_entity_poly.pdbx_strand_id
1 'polypeptide(L)'
;MAKEKKRTLWNFADSFEGDKVVWIIVLMLILISIVCMFSSTSRLLKGDMTRVDLLKNHLFFTFIGLAIIVVCYNIKDIKVFRWCSKLGFPISFILLALLLSKVNLPFVRSIEINGARRILQFGGFQVHVFEVVKVAMVMYLAWAIDAFKKGELKLGRDKKTQKAIYIYGPFLVTLMMIIPGSNSAALFIGGLMFLVILLGGGNAKELFLLAGAAALLLFCCWGIYKVSDGKVMKRIGTGISRIFKNDDDVAKFLASKKGTIEYQEALDAIRQPYSAKIAVHDGGLLGRGPGQSKQKYIVPDISEDYMFSFIIEEYGLWGAVLVIFLYLSLMARGSIIVRNCGTDTFAKLSVAGMCLLISGQAFLHMFVNADIGPMTGQTLPLISHGTSAFLCFSLAFGIILSFSRIAARRIERETRNAEPLVEMHEVQLQSGLDDLDSFESGTMPEDIDGADEMLKEEFGDLI
;
A
#
# COMPACT_ATOMS: atom_id res chain seq x y z
N MET A 1 31.04 8.93 39.81
CA MET A 1 30.01 7.87 39.81
C MET A 1 28.91 8.23 38.81
N ALA A 2 28.97 7.69 37.61
CA ALA A 2 27.96 7.91 36.56
C ALA A 2 26.70 7.09 36.95
N LYS A 3 25.57 7.75 37.12
CA LYS A 3 24.27 7.10 37.27
C LYS A 3 23.96 6.28 36.04
N GLU A 4 23.99 4.95 36.12
CA GLU A 4 23.40 4.06 35.13
C GLU A 4 21.93 4.42 34.94
N LYS A 5 21.58 5.03 33.84
CA LYS A 5 20.22 5.32 33.45
C LYS A 5 19.52 3.97 33.20
N LYS A 6 18.68 3.53 34.13
CA LYS A 6 17.82 2.34 33.94
C LYS A 6 17.18 2.40 32.56
N ARG A 7 17.51 1.43 31.69
CA ARG A 7 16.88 1.23 30.38
C ARG A 7 15.42 0.79 30.64
N THR A 8 14.52 1.73 30.74
CA THR A 8 13.08 1.50 30.80
C THR A 8 12.57 1.20 29.38
N LEU A 9 11.46 0.46 29.24
CA LEU A 9 10.78 0.19 27.97
C LEU A 9 10.54 1.47 27.15
N TRP A 10 10.37 2.61 27.80
CA TRP A 10 10.25 3.93 27.17
C TRP A 10 11.52 4.36 26.43
N ASN A 11 12.71 4.06 26.96
CA ASN A 11 13.98 4.36 26.29
C ASN A 11 14.18 3.49 25.04
N PHE A 12 13.57 2.30 24.99
CA PHE A 12 13.57 1.46 23.80
C PHE A 12 12.66 2.04 22.71
N ALA A 13 11.46 2.52 23.07
CA ALA A 13 10.55 3.19 22.14
C ALA A 13 11.13 4.50 21.58
N ASP A 14 12.00 5.19 22.35
CA ASP A 14 12.68 6.41 21.89
C ASP A 14 13.85 6.14 20.94
N SER A 15 14.35 4.91 20.88
CA SER A 15 15.39 4.51 19.93
C SER A 15 14.86 4.33 18.48
N PHE A 16 13.51 4.23 18.30
CA PHE A 16 12.90 4.17 16.99
C PHE A 16 12.74 5.57 16.40
N GLU A 17 13.54 5.88 15.41
CA GLU A 17 13.43 7.11 14.63
C GLU A 17 12.27 7.01 13.62
N GLY A 18 11.66 8.14 13.27
CA GLY A 18 10.54 8.21 12.33
C GLY A 18 9.18 8.03 13.02
N ASP A 19 8.18 7.53 12.29
CA ASP A 19 6.80 7.47 12.75
C ASP A 19 6.53 6.24 13.64
N LYS A 20 6.47 6.47 14.95
CA LYS A 20 6.19 5.42 15.94
C LYS A 20 4.78 4.83 15.79
N VAL A 21 3.81 5.61 15.29
CA VAL A 21 2.42 5.15 15.13
C VAL A 21 2.33 4.08 14.04
N VAL A 22 3.09 4.23 12.94
CA VAL A 22 3.14 3.19 11.89
C VAL A 22 3.70 1.88 12.43
N TRP A 23 4.70 1.91 13.32
CA TRP A 23 5.19 0.71 14.00
C TRP A 23 4.09 0.04 14.86
N ILE A 24 3.33 0.84 15.62
CA ILE A 24 2.20 0.33 16.42
C ILE A 24 1.15 -0.33 15.50
N ILE A 25 0.81 0.31 14.38
CA ILE A 25 -0.14 -0.24 13.40
C ILE A 25 0.34 -1.60 12.88
N VAL A 26 1.60 -1.72 12.46
CA VAL A 26 2.19 -2.97 11.97
C VAL A 26 2.11 -4.07 13.02
N LEU A 27 2.54 -3.78 14.25
CA LEU A 27 2.53 -4.76 15.35
C LEU A 27 1.11 -5.19 15.72
N MET A 28 0.15 -4.26 15.74
CA MET A 28 -1.26 -4.56 15.99
C MET A 28 -1.87 -5.43 14.88
N LEU A 29 -1.61 -5.12 13.60
CA LEU A 29 -2.08 -5.94 12.48
C LEU A 29 -1.50 -7.36 12.54
N ILE A 30 -0.21 -7.50 12.85
CA ILE A 30 0.45 -8.80 13.03
C ILE A 30 -0.16 -9.56 14.21
N LEU A 31 -0.42 -8.91 15.35
CA LEU A 31 -1.04 -9.54 16.50
C LEU A 31 -2.45 -10.06 16.16
N ILE A 32 -3.27 -9.23 15.51
CA ILE A 32 -4.61 -9.62 15.03
C ILE A 32 -4.49 -10.81 14.08
N SER A 33 -3.52 -10.79 13.15
CA SER A 33 -3.27 -11.89 12.22
C SER A 33 -3.02 -13.21 12.95
N ILE A 34 -2.12 -13.23 13.94
CA ILE A 34 -1.77 -14.44 14.70
C ILE A 34 -3.00 -15.01 15.41
N VAL A 35 -3.77 -14.13 16.07
CA VAL A 35 -4.98 -14.53 16.81
C VAL A 35 -6.06 -15.08 15.86
N CYS A 36 -6.32 -14.38 14.75
CA CYS A 36 -7.31 -14.79 13.74
C CYS A 36 -6.90 -16.09 13.04
N MET A 37 -5.60 -16.25 12.73
CA MET A 37 -5.10 -17.47 12.08
C MET A 37 -5.27 -18.69 12.96
N PHE A 38 -4.99 -18.59 14.25
CA PHE A 38 -5.19 -19.71 15.17
C PHE A 38 -6.65 -20.19 15.21
N SER A 39 -7.59 -19.26 15.12
CA SER A 39 -9.02 -19.57 15.16
C SER A 39 -9.59 -20.02 13.80
N SER A 40 -9.22 -19.36 12.69
CA SER A 40 -9.81 -19.59 11.37
C SER A 40 -9.35 -20.90 10.69
N THR A 41 -8.23 -21.47 11.11
CA THR A 41 -7.58 -22.61 10.43
C THR A 41 -8.21 -23.97 10.66
N SER A 42 -9.31 -24.05 11.36
CA SER A 42 -10.00 -25.32 11.71
C SER A 42 -10.35 -26.21 10.52
N ARG A 43 -10.54 -25.64 9.32
CA ARG A 43 -10.90 -26.37 8.08
C ARG A 43 -9.71 -26.67 7.18
N LEU A 44 -8.60 -25.97 7.35
CA LEU A 44 -7.38 -26.17 6.53
C LEU A 44 -6.63 -27.44 6.90
N LEU A 45 -7.08 -28.17 7.93
CA LEU A 45 -6.52 -29.43 8.34
C LEU A 45 -6.77 -30.48 7.27
N LYS A 46 -5.72 -30.89 6.55
CA LYS A 46 -5.71 -31.99 5.59
C LYS A 46 -4.71 -33.03 6.05
N GLY A 47 -5.14 -34.29 6.16
CA GLY A 47 -4.28 -35.39 6.62
C GLY A 47 -3.87 -35.20 8.09
N ASP A 48 -2.61 -35.42 8.38
CA ASP A 48 -2.02 -35.39 9.74
C ASP A 48 -1.62 -33.98 10.22
N MET A 49 -1.92 -32.93 9.44
CA MET A 49 -1.61 -31.55 9.84
C MET A 49 -2.45 -31.09 11.01
N THR A 50 -1.80 -30.53 12.03
CA THR A 50 -2.47 -29.93 13.19
C THR A 50 -2.64 -28.42 13.04
N ARG A 51 -3.54 -27.81 13.82
CA ARG A 51 -3.67 -26.32 13.89
C ARG A 51 -2.35 -25.67 14.30
N VAL A 52 -1.58 -26.35 15.14
CA VAL A 52 -0.28 -25.88 15.62
C VAL A 52 0.74 -25.83 14.48
N ASP A 53 0.71 -26.77 13.55
CA ASP A 53 1.62 -26.78 12.40
C ASP A 53 1.32 -25.65 11.42
N LEU A 54 0.04 -25.38 11.18
CA LEU A 54 -0.37 -24.20 10.39
C LEU A 54 0.02 -22.88 11.07
N LEU A 55 -0.15 -22.79 12.38
CA LEU A 55 0.28 -21.63 13.15
C LEU A 55 1.81 -21.46 13.12
N LYS A 56 2.58 -22.53 13.29
CA LYS A 56 4.05 -22.50 13.18
C LYS A 56 4.49 -21.97 11.81
N ASN A 57 3.86 -22.44 10.74
CA ASN A 57 4.14 -21.98 9.39
C ASN A 57 3.80 -20.47 9.24
N HIS A 58 2.65 -20.04 9.74
CA HIS A 58 2.28 -18.62 9.73
C HIS A 58 3.26 -17.76 10.54
N LEU A 59 3.66 -18.20 11.74
CA LEU A 59 4.65 -17.50 12.58
C LEU A 59 6.01 -17.41 11.90
N PHE A 60 6.43 -18.47 11.18
CA PHE A 60 7.68 -18.46 10.41
C PHE A 60 7.66 -17.36 9.33
N PHE A 61 6.59 -17.27 8.53
CA PHE A 61 6.45 -16.20 7.54
C PHE A 61 6.27 -14.83 8.18
N THR A 62 5.61 -14.74 9.32
CA THR A 62 5.49 -13.50 10.11
C THR A 62 6.86 -13.00 10.57
N PHE A 63 7.70 -13.90 11.05
CA PHE A 63 9.07 -13.57 11.43
C PHE A 63 9.91 -13.08 10.23
N ILE A 64 9.81 -13.75 9.08
CA ILE A 64 10.48 -13.32 7.85
C ILE A 64 9.95 -11.93 7.43
N GLY A 65 8.64 -11.72 7.46
CA GLY A 65 8.04 -10.42 7.14
C GLY A 65 8.52 -9.30 8.07
N LEU A 66 8.59 -9.56 9.38
CA LEU A 66 9.13 -8.61 10.34
C LEU A 66 10.62 -8.32 10.07
N ALA A 67 11.40 -9.36 9.73
CA ALA A 67 12.79 -9.20 9.35
C ALA A 67 12.94 -8.31 8.09
N ILE A 68 12.08 -8.49 7.08
CA ILE A 68 12.03 -7.63 5.88
C ILE A 68 11.74 -6.17 6.28
N ILE A 69 10.77 -5.93 7.15
CA ILE A 69 10.44 -4.59 7.65
C ILE A 69 11.68 -3.95 8.30
N VAL A 70 12.33 -4.69 9.21
CA VAL A 70 13.52 -4.20 9.94
C VAL A 70 14.71 -3.96 8.99
N VAL A 71 14.93 -4.84 8.03
CA VAL A 71 16.00 -4.66 7.02
C VAL A 71 15.73 -3.41 6.19
N CYS A 72 14.52 -3.24 5.66
CA CYS A 72 14.14 -2.05 4.90
C CYS A 72 14.26 -0.77 5.74
N TYR A 73 13.79 -0.80 6.98
CA TYR A 73 13.89 0.32 7.92
C TYR A 73 15.34 0.75 8.17
N ASN A 74 16.29 -0.20 8.17
CA ASN A 74 17.69 0.10 8.39
C ASN A 74 18.42 0.66 7.15
N ILE A 75 17.81 0.64 5.98
CA ILE A 75 18.36 1.30 4.78
C ILE A 75 18.34 2.81 4.99
N LYS A 76 19.52 3.43 5.03
CA LYS A 76 19.70 4.86 5.36
C LYS A 76 19.68 5.76 4.12
N ASP A 77 19.94 5.20 2.94
CA ASP A 77 20.08 5.96 1.69
C ASP A 77 18.91 5.70 0.75
N ILE A 78 18.19 6.77 0.41
CA ILE A 78 17.11 6.76 -0.55
C ILE A 78 17.55 6.32 -1.95
N LYS A 79 18.85 6.45 -2.28
CA LYS A 79 19.42 6.05 -3.58
C LYS A 79 19.26 4.55 -3.83
N VAL A 80 19.32 3.72 -2.77
CA VAL A 80 19.13 2.27 -2.86
C VAL A 80 17.71 1.96 -3.36
N PHE A 81 16.69 2.55 -2.74
CA PHE A 81 15.31 2.38 -3.17
C PHE A 81 15.09 2.89 -4.59
N ARG A 82 15.67 4.05 -4.94
CA ARG A 82 15.56 4.63 -6.28
C ARG A 82 16.21 3.74 -7.34
N TRP A 83 17.35 3.10 -7.02
CA TRP A 83 17.98 2.14 -7.92
C TRP A 83 17.16 0.87 -8.09
N CYS A 84 16.70 0.26 -7.00
CA CYS A 84 15.83 -0.92 -7.03
C CYS A 84 14.52 -0.64 -7.80
N SER A 85 13.95 0.55 -7.66
CA SER A 85 12.70 0.94 -8.32
C SER A 85 12.78 0.94 -9.83
N LYS A 86 13.94 1.22 -10.42
CA LYS A 86 14.17 1.13 -11.87
C LYS A 86 13.90 -0.25 -12.43
N LEU A 87 14.13 -1.28 -11.62
CA LEU A 87 13.92 -2.69 -11.99
C LEU A 87 12.45 -3.12 -11.83
N GLY A 88 11.59 -2.29 -11.24
CA GLY A 88 10.20 -2.66 -10.93
C GLY A 88 9.41 -3.07 -12.15
N PHE A 89 9.41 -2.27 -13.23
CA PHE A 89 8.73 -2.63 -14.47
C PHE A 89 9.36 -3.85 -15.20
N PRO A 90 10.70 -3.92 -15.41
CA PRO A 90 11.33 -5.10 -15.99
C PRO A 90 11.02 -6.39 -15.21
N ILE A 91 11.08 -6.36 -13.89
CA ILE A 91 10.74 -7.52 -13.05
C ILE A 91 9.27 -7.88 -13.21
N SER A 92 8.37 -6.91 -13.15
CA SER A 92 6.94 -7.12 -13.35
C SER A 92 6.64 -7.73 -14.72
N PHE A 93 7.27 -7.18 -15.78
CA PHE A 93 7.13 -7.69 -17.15
C PHE A 93 7.58 -9.14 -17.28
N ILE A 94 8.77 -9.47 -16.75
CA ILE A 94 9.33 -10.82 -16.81
C ILE A 94 8.42 -11.81 -16.04
N LEU A 95 8.00 -11.47 -14.83
CA LEU A 95 7.13 -12.33 -14.02
C LEU A 95 5.77 -12.57 -14.70
N LEU A 96 5.18 -11.52 -15.28
CA LEU A 96 3.91 -11.63 -16.01
C LEU A 96 4.08 -12.41 -17.31
N ALA A 97 5.18 -12.21 -18.06
CA ALA A 97 5.49 -12.97 -19.27
C ALA A 97 5.69 -14.46 -18.97
N LEU A 98 6.42 -14.80 -17.91
CA LEU A 98 6.57 -16.19 -17.44
C LEU A 98 5.22 -16.80 -17.04
N LEU A 99 4.35 -16.03 -16.41
CA LEU A 99 3.01 -16.47 -16.01
C LEU A 99 2.14 -16.80 -17.25
N LEU A 100 2.16 -15.91 -18.25
CA LEU A 100 1.37 -16.06 -19.49
C LEU A 100 1.91 -17.12 -20.44
N SER A 101 3.24 -17.31 -20.49
CA SER A 101 3.90 -18.28 -21.39
C SER A 101 3.67 -19.75 -20.98
N LYS A 102 2.91 -20.01 -19.89
CA LYS A 102 2.61 -21.37 -19.39
C LYS A 102 3.87 -22.18 -19.10
N VAL A 103 4.92 -21.51 -18.61
CA VAL A 103 6.23 -22.13 -18.35
C VAL A 103 6.10 -23.32 -17.42
N ASN A 104 6.69 -24.43 -17.83
CA ASN A 104 6.82 -25.64 -17.03
C ASN A 104 8.27 -26.12 -17.08
N LEU A 105 9.16 -25.37 -16.44
CA LEU A 105 10.58 -25.70 -16.27
C LEU A 105 10.80 -26.44 -14.94
N PRO A 106 11.89 -27.20 -14.79
CA PRO A 106 12.18 -27.97 -13.56
C PRO A 106 12.12 -27.09 -12.27
N PHE A 107 12.54 -25.83 -12.36
CA PHE A 107 12.58 -24.88 -11.22
C PHE A 107 11.46 -23.86 -11.21
N VAL A 108 10.76 -23.63 -12.35
CA VAL A 108 9.72 -22.59 -12.46
C VAL A 108 8.50 -23.18 -13.15
N ARG A 109 7.39 -23.26 -12.41
CA ARG A 109 6.10 -23.75 -12.93
C ARG A 109 5.01 -22.73 -12.73
N SER A 110 4.19 -22.48 -13.76
CA SER A 110 2.98 -21.70 -13.61
C SER A 110 1.83 -22.59 -13.18
N ILE A 111 1.26 -22.31 -11.99
CA ILE A 111 0.13 -23.06 -11.44
C ILE A 111 -1.16 -22.39 -11.88
N GLU A 112 -2.08 -23.21 -12.38
CA GLU A 112 -3.44 -22.81 -12.72
C GLU A 112 -4.41 -23.19 -11.59
N ILE A 113 -5.08 -22.19 -11.01
CA ILE A 113 -6.09 -22.37 -9.98
C ILE A 113 -7.40 -21.79 -10.49
N ASN A 114 -8.45 -22.60 -10.49
CA ASN A 114 -9.79 -22.21 -10.95
C ASN A 114 -9.78 -21.61 -12.37
N GLY A 115 -9.00 -22.20 -13.31
CA GLY A 115 -8.89 -21.72 -14.69
C GLY A 115 -8.14 -20.39 -14.87
N ALA A 116 -7.38 -19.92 -13.86
CA ALA A 116 -6.51 -18.76 -13.95
C ALA A 116 -5.10 -19.04 -13.44
N ARG A 117 -4.13 -18.47 -14.12
CA ARG A 117 -2.73 -18.54 -13.72
C ARG A 117 -2.38 -17.28 -12.96
N ARG A 118 -2.01 -17.46 -11.69
CA ARG A 118 -1.71 -16.36 -10.75
C ARG A 118 -0.45 -16.61 -9.96
N ILE A 119 -0.03 -17.86 -9.91
CA ILE A 119 1.06 -18.34 -9.05
C ILE A 119 2.18 -18.88 -9.93
N LEU A 120 3.39 -18.44 -9.64
CA LEU A 120 4.63 -19.07 -10.08
C LEU A 120 5.22 -19.85 -8.91
N GLN A 121 5.51 -21.11 -9.15
CA GLN A 121 6.22 -21.97 -8.20
C GLN A 121 7.71 -21.98 -8.55
N PHE A 122 8.53 -21.55 -7.61
CA PHE A 122 9.98 -21.59 -7.69
C PHE A 122 10.47 -22.68 -6.72
N GLY A 123 10.81 -23.85 -7.25
CA GLY A 123 11.11 -24.99 -6.38
C GLY A 123 9.93 -25.37 -5.50
N GLY A 124 10.08 -25.23 -4.17
CA GLY A 124 9.01 -25.47 -3.17
C GLY A 124 8.21 -24.22 -2.80
N PHE A 125 8.60 -23.02 -3.27
CA PHE A 125 8.00 -21.76 -2.86
C PHE A 125 7.00 -21.24 -3.91
N GLN A 126 5.80 -20.86 -3.48
CA GLN A 126 4.76 -20.32 -4.34
C GLN A 126 4.68 -18.80 -4.21
N VAL A 127 4.77 -18.11 -5.35
CA VAL A 127 4.71 -16.64 -5.42
C VAL A 127 3.46 -16.21 -6.19
N HIS A 128 2.59 -15.48 -5.53
CA HIS A 128 1.49 -14.79 -6.18
C HIS A 128 2.03 -13.57 -6.95
N VAL A 129 2.16 -13.70 -8.26
CA VAL A 129 2.83 -12.72 -9.13
C VAL A 129 2.21 -11.32 -9.00
N PHE A 130 0.90 -11.23 -8.91
CA PHE A 130 0.21 -9.93 -8.83
C PHE A 130 0.54 -9.14 -7.55
N GLU A 131 0.87 -9.81 -6.44
CA GLU A 131 1.29 -9.15 -5.20
C GLU A 131 2.64 -8.45 -5.39
N VAL A 132 3.59 -9.12 -6.03
CA VAL A 132 4.91 -8.55 -6.35
C VAL A 132 4.77 -7.39 -7.32
N VAL A 133 3.95 -7.55 -8.37
CA VAL A 133 3.71 -6.51 -9.38
C VAL A 133 3.13 -5.24 -8.78
N LYS A 134 2.22 -5.32 -7.81
CA LYS A 134 1.66 -4.14 -7.11
C LYS A 134 2.76 -3.27 -6.52
N VAL A 135 3.62 -3.85 -5.69
CA VAL A 135 4.72 -3.13 -5.02
C VAL A 135 5.74 -2.62 -6.03
N ALA A 136 6.16 -3.48 -6.96
CA ALA A 136 7.16 -3.16 -7.96
C ALA A 136 6.73 -2.01 -8.88
N MET A 137 5.46 -2.01 -9.35
CA MET A 137 4.95 -0.97 -10.23
C MET A 137 4.72 0.36 -9.53
N VAL A 138 4.29 0.37 -8.26
CA VAL A 138 4.19 1.60 -7.47
C VAL A 138 5.57 2.26 -7.35
N MET A 139 6.59 1.49 -6.97
CA MET A 139 7.96 1.99 -6.83
C MET A 139 8.53 2.45 -8.17
N TYR A 140 8.30 1.70 -9.24
CA TYR A 140 8.73 2.06 -10.58
C TYR A 140 8.11 3.38 -11.04
N LEU A 141 6.79 3.55 -10.90
CA LEU A 141 6.10 4.78 -11.31
C LEU A 141 6.57 5.98 -10.47
N ALA A 142 6.78 5.80 -9.17
CA ALA A 142 7.36 6.85 -8.31
C ALA A 142 8.73 7.31 -8.83
N TRP A 143 9.60 6.35 -9.22
CA TRP A 143 10.88 6.67 -9.85
C TRP A 143 10.72 7.33 -11.22
N ALA A 144 9.88 6.79 -12.10
CA ALA A 144 9.72 7.29 -13.46
C ALA A 144 9.21 8.74 -13.48
N ILE A 145 8.25 9.06 -12.60
CA ILE A 145 7.71 10.42 -12.47
C ILE A 145 8.75 11.38 -11.88
N ASP A 146 9.51 10.95 -10.87
CA ASP A 146 10.59 11.76 -10.30
C ASP A 146 11.69 12.05 -11.33
N ALA A 147 12.15 11.02 -12.05
CA ALA A 147 13.15 11.14 -13.10
C ALA A 147 12.65 12.02 -14.27
N PHE A 148 11.35 11.92 -14.63
CA PHE A 148 10.74 12.81 -15.62
C PHE A 148 10.76 14.27 -15.17
N LYS A 149 10.40 14.57 -13.92
CA LYS A 149 10.42 15.93 -13.39
C LYS A 149 11.83 16.53 -13.33
N LYS A 150 12.83 15.69 -13.06
CA LYS A 150 14.26 16.08 -13.02
C LYS A 150 14.90 16.16 -14.39
N GLY A 151 14.24 15.67 -15.45
CA GLY A 151 14.83 15.61 -16.79
C GLY A 151 15.94 14.57 -16.95
N GLU A 152 15.98 13.55 -16.09
CA GLU A 152 17.02 12.50 -16.10
C GLU A 152 16.74 11.37 -17.12
N LEU A 153 15.58 11.40 -17.80
CA LEU A 153 15.18 10.36 -18.75
C LEU A 153 15.94 10.53 -20.09
N LYS A 154 16.56 9.42 -20.53
CA LYS A 154 17.45 9.43 -21.71
C LYS A 154 16.73 9.09 -23.02
N LEU A 155 15.64 8.29 -22.95
CA LEU A 155 14.95 7.81 -24.14
C LEU A 155 13.76 8.72 -24.46
N GLY A 156 13.69 9.20 -25.70
CA GLY A 156 12.63 10.10 -26.19
C GLY A 156 13.12 11.54 -26.40
N ARG A 157 12.85 12.09 -27.60
CA ARG A 157 13.23 13.47 -27.96
C ARG A 157 12.37 14.50 -27.24
N ASP A 158 11.05 14.24 -27.15
CA ASP A 158 10.09 15.17 -26.57
C ASP A 158 9.61 14.71 -25.21
N LYS A 159 9.21 15.67 -24.36
CA LYS A 159 8.61 15.39 -23.04
C LYS A 159 7.37 14.49 -23.13
N LYS A 160 6.57 14.60 -24.20
CA LYS A 160 5.41 13.74 -24.42
C LYS A 160 5.83 12.29 -24.69
N THR A 161 6.83 12.09 -25.55
CA THR A 161 7.40 10.76 -25.84
C THR A 161 8.03 10.12 -24.61
N GLN A 162 8.74 10.90 -23.79
CA GLN A 162 9.29 10.40 -22.51
C GLN A 162 8.20 9.92 -21.56
N LYS A 163 7.11 10.67 -21.37
CA LYS A 163 5.95 10.24 -20.56
C LYS A 163 5.32 8.96 -21.12
N ALA A 164 5.16 8.89 -22.45
CA ALA A 164 4.57 7.74 -23.11
C ALA A 164 5.41 6.47 -22.87
N ILE A 165 6.74 6.55 -22.99
CA ILE A 165 7.63 5.39 -22.87
C ILE A 165 7.81 4.96 -21.41
N TYR A 166 7.98 5.90 -20.48
CA TYR A 166 8.35 5.55 -19.10
C TYR A 166 7.17 5.48 -18.13
N ILE A 167 6.04 6.12 -18.42
CA ILE A 167 4.89 6.18 -17.50
C ILE A 167 3.69 5.44 -18.10
N TYR A 168 3.19 5.90 -19.25
CA TYR A 168 1.94 5.39 -19.82
C TYR A 168 2.10 4.01 -20.49
N GLY A 169 3.21 3.77 -21.18
CA GLY A 169 3.53 2.47 -21.78
C GLY A 169 3.61 1.35 -20.74
N PRO A 170 4.46 1.45 -19.72
CA PRO A 170 4.51 0.48 -18.63
C PRO A 170 3.18 0.28 -17.91
N PHE A 171 2.39 1.34 -17.70
CA PHE A 171 1.03 1.23 -17.18
C PHE A 171 0.14 0.34 -18.03
N LEU A 172 0.01 0.64 -19.34
CA LEU A 172 -0.88 -0.10 -20.25
C LEU A 172 -0.39 -1.52 -20.49
N VAL A 173 0.91 -1.73 -20.67
CA VAL A 173 1.50 -3.08 -20.85
C VAL A 173 1.24 -3.95 -19.63
N THR A 174 1.48 -3.44 -18.43
CA THR A 174 1.24 -4.19 -17.19
C THR A 174 -0.25 -4.54 -17.07
N LEU A 175 -1.15 -3.59 -17.33
CA LEU A 175 -2.59 -3.83 -17.29
C LEU A 175 -3.01 -4.90 -18.28
N MET A 176 -2.55 -4.82 -19.54
CA MET A 176 -2.83 -5.80 -20.60
C MET A 176 -2.38 -7.22 -20.21
N MET A 177 -1.22 -7.34 -19.57
CA MET A 177 -0.69 -8.63 -19.15
C MET A 177 -1.41 -9.24 -17.93
N ILE A 178 -2.03 -8.43 -17.06
CA ILE A 178 -2.77 -8.91 -15.89
C ILE A 178 -4.18 -9.39 -16.24
N ILE A 179 -4.86 -8.74 -17.20
CA ILE A 179 -6.26 -9.02 -17.58
C ILE A 179 -6.54 -10.51 -17.80
N PRO A 180 -5.73 -11.29 -18.55
CA PRO A 180 -5.99 -12.73 -18.77
C PRO A 180 -5.97 -13.56 -17.50
N GLY A 181 -5.24 -13.13 -16.47
CA GLY A 181 -5.10 -13.83 -15.19
C GLY A 181 -6.14 -13.41 -14.14
N SER A 182 -6.51 -12.11 -14.09
CA SER A 182 -7.46 -11.61 -13.10
C SER A 182 -7.95 -10.20 -13.42
N ASN A 183 -9.22 -10.07 -13.78
CA ASN A 183 -9.85 -8.77 -14.04
C ASN A 183 -9.88 -7.88 -12.78
N SER A 184 -10.15 -8.47 -11.61
CA SER A 184 -10.17 -7.75 -10.34
C SER A 184 -8.80 -7.19 -9.98
N ALA A 185 -7.73 -7.99 -10.17
CA ALA A 185 -6.37 -7.51 -9.96
C ALA A 185 -5.99 -6.42 -10.98
N ALA A 186 -6.39 -6.57 -12.25
CA ALA A 186 -6.16 -5.57 -13.28
C ALA A 186 -6.82 -4.24 -12.92
N LEU A 187 -8.08 -4.27 -12.49
CA LEU A 187 -8.82 -3.07 -12.08
C LEU A 187 -8.18 -2.40 -10.87
N PHE A 188 -7.84 -3.18 -9.84
CA PHE A 188 -7.21 -2.65 -8.63
C PHE A 188 -5.82 -2.07 -8.91
N ILE A 189 -4.95 -2.82 -9.60
CA ILE A 189 -3.57 -2.38 -9.91
C ILE A 189 -3.62 -1.19 -10.87
N GLY A 190 -4.50 -1.23 -11.88
CA GLY A 190 -4.72 -0.11 -12.80
C GLY A 190 -5.18 1.16 -12.08
N GLY A 191 -6.16 1.05 -11.19
CA GLY A 191 -6.63 2.16 -10.34
C GLY A 191 -5.53 2.72 -9.44
N LEU A 192 -4.75 1.83 -8.81
CA LEU A 192 -3.62 2.22 -7.97
C LEU A 192 -2.54 2.98 -8.76
N MET A 193 -2.11 2.43 -9.89
CA MET A 193 -1.14 3.08 -10.78
C MET A 193 -1.65 4.44 -11.29
N PHE A 194 -2.94 4.51 -11.65
CA PHE A 194 -3.60 5.75 -12.07
C PHE A 194 -3.54 6.81 -10.95
N LEU A 195 -3.85 6.43 -9.71
CA LEU A 195 -3.77 7.34 -8.56
C LEU A 195 -2.33 7.81 -8.29
N VAL A 196 -1.33 6.94 -8.45
CA VAL A 196 0.08 7.33 -8.30
C VAL A 196 0.49 8.35 -9.38
N ILE A 197 0.03 8.17 -10.64
CA ILE A 197 0.28 9.12 -11.73
C ILE A 197 -0.44 10.46 -11.44
N LEU A 198 -1.67 10.42 -10.95
CA LEU A 198 -2.43 11.61 -10.56
C LEU A 198 -1.70 12.40 -9.47
N LEU A 199 -1.30 11.74 -8.38
CA LEU A 199 -0.53 12.36 -7.29
C LEU A 199 0.83 12.88 -7.75
N GLY A 200 1.39 12.27 -8.80
CA GLY A 200 2.60 12.73 -9.45
C GLY A 200 2.47 14.05 -10.22
N GLY A 201 1.28 14.64 -10.29
CA GLY A 201 0.99 15.87 -11.03
C GLY A 201 0.72 15.63 -12.51
N GLY A 202 0.08 14.49 -12.84
CA GLY A 202 -0.43 14.22 -14.18
C GLY A 202 -1.45 15.27 -14.61
N ASN A 203 -1.37 15.71 -15.87
CA ASN A 203 -2.34 16.65 -16.43
C ASN A 203 -3.70 15.96 -16.59
N ALA A 204 -4.79 16.62 -16.16
CA ALA A 204 -6.14 16.05 -16.22
C ALA A 204 -6.50 15.51 -17.61
N LYS A 205 -6.15 16.22 -18.70
CA LYS A 205 -6.38 15.75 -20.08
C LYS A 205 -5.63 14.45 -20.40
N GLU A 206 -4.37 14.34 -19.96
CA GLU A 206 -3.56 13.13 -20.16
C GLU A 206 -4.13 11.95 -19.35
N LEU A 207 -4.64 12.23 -18.15
CA LEU A 207 -5.27 11.23 -17.28
C LEU A 207 -6.60 10.70 -17.86
N PHE A 208 -7.44 11.59 -18.41
CA PHE A 208 -8.66 11.17 -19.10
C PHE A 208 -8.33 10.34 -20.35
N LEU A 209 -7.30 10.71 -21.10
CA LEU A 209 -6.82 9.91 -22.24
C LEU A 209 -6.33 8.53 -21.80
N LEU A 210 -5.58 8.46 -20.70
CA LEU A 210 -5.09 7.20 -20.14
C LEU A 210 -6.24 6.32 -19.65
N ALA A 211 -7.21 6.88 -18.95
CA ALA A 211 -8.42 6.18 -18.53
C ALA A 211 -9.24 5.68 -19.73
N GLY A 212 -9.38 6.51 -20.75
CA GLY A 212 -10.02 6.13 -22.02
C GLY A 212 -9.29 5.00 -22.74
N ALA A 213 -7.95 5.04 -22.79
CA ALA A 213 -7.14 3.98 -23.37
C ALA A 213 -7.27 2.66 -22.59
N ALA A 214 -7.30 2.71 -21.25
CA ALA A 214 -7.52 1.53 -20.42
C ALA A 214 -8.94 0.96 -20.61
N ALA A 215 -9.96 1.82 -20.68
CA ALA A 215 -11.34 1.41 -20.97
C ALA A 215 -11.48 0.79 -22.36
N LEU A 216 -10.84 1.39 -23.37
CA LEU A 216 -10.81 0.86 -24.75
C LEU A 216 -10.13 -0.53 -24.76
N LEU A 217 -9.03 -0.69 -24.04
CA LEU A 217 -8.35 -1.98 -23.91
C LEU A 217 -9.26 -3.05 -23.31
N LEU A 218 -9.98 -2.74 -22.24
CA LEU A 218 -10.97 -3.64 -21.64
C LEU A 218 -12.11 -3.97 -22.62
N PHE A 219 -12.58 -2.97 -23.37
CA PHE A 219 -13.63 -3.13 -24.39
C PHE A 219 -13.15 -4.03 -25.55
N CYS A 220 -11.92 -3.83 -26.04
CA CYS A 220 -11.30 -4.70 -27.05
C CYS A 220 -11.18 -6.15 -26.56
N CYS A 221 -10.73 -6.34 -25.32
CA CYS A 221 -10.65 -7.66 -24.70
C CYS A 221 -12.04 -8.32 -24.58
N TRP A 222 -13.07 -7.54 -24.24
CA TRP A 222 -14.46 -8.03 -24.25
C TRP A 222 -14.96 -8.39 -25.65
N GLY A 223 -14.61 -7.60 -26.66
CA GLY A 223 -14.90 -7.91 -28.06
C GLY A 223 -14.28 -9.24 -28.50
N ILE A 224 -13.00 -9.47 -28.18
CA ILE A 224 -12.30 -10.74 -28.45
C ILE A 224 -13.00 -11.91 -27.74
N TYR A 225 -13.43 -11.73 -26.49
CA TYR A 225 -14.20 -12.73 -25.76
C TYR A 225 -15.50 -13.10 -26.47
N LYS A 226 -16.28 -12.11 -26.93
CA LYS A 226 -17.52 -12.30 -27.67
C LYS A 226 -17.31 -13.02 -29.00
N VAL A 227 -16.34 -12.57 -29.80
CA VAL A 227 -16.02 -13.14 -31.14
C VAL A 227 -15.48 -14.57 -31.04
N SER A 228 -14.79 -14.90 -29.94
CA SER A 228 -14.24 -16.25 -29.70
C SER A 228 -15.21 -17.23 -29.04
N ASP A 229 -16.50 -16.90 -28.94
CA ASP A 229 -17.49 -17.71 -28.19
C ASP A 229 -17.01 -18.13 -26.80
N GLY A 230 -16.34 -17.22 -26.11
CA GLY A 230 -15.82 -17.48 -24.75
C GLY A 230 -14.62 -18.41 -24.68
N LYS A 231 -14.04 -18.85 -25.79
CA LYS A 231 -12.85 -19.74 -25.81
C LYS A 231 -11.57 -18.99 -25.39
N VAL A 232 -11.47 -17.73 -25.82
CA VAL A 232 -10.35 -16.84 -25.48
C VAL A 232 -10.82 -15.87 -24.41
N MET A 233 -9.96 -15.55 -23.44
CA MET A 233 -10.24 -14.60 -22.34
C MET A 233 -11.48 -14.93 -21.49
N LYS A 234 -11.70 -16.20 -21.17
CA LYS A 234 -12.82 -16.71 -20.33
C LYS A 234 -13.06 -15.90 -19.06
N ARG A 235 -12.01 -15.27 -18.50
CA ARG A 235 -12.07 -14.45 -17.30
C ARG A 235 -12.87 -13.17 -17.42
N ILE A 236 -13.00 -12.61 -18.63
CA ILE A 236 -13.83 -11.42 -18.86
C ILE A 236 -15.29 -11.76 -18.65
N GLY A 237 -15.75 -12.91 -19.17
CA GLY A 237 -17.12 -13.41 -18.90
C GLY A 237 -17.38 -13.62 -17.40
N THR A 238 -16.43 -14.27 -16.70
CA THR A 238 -16.52 -14.44 -15.24
C THR A 238 -16.50 -13.10 -14.48
N GLY A 239 -15.76 -12.10 -14.96
CA GLY A 239 -15.74 -10.77 -14.36
C GLY A 239 -17.09 -10.05 -14.51
N ILE A 240 -17.67 -10.11 -15.69
CA ILE A 240 -18.98 -9.52 -15.99
C ILE A 240 -20.07 -10.19 -15.14
N SER A 241 -20.11 -11.52 -15.09
CA SER A 241 -21.10 -12.24 -14.26
C SER A 241 -20.99 -11.93 -12.76
N ARG A 242 -19.80 -11.57 -12.27
CA ARG A 242 -19.59 -11.13 -10.88
C ARG A 242 -20.07 -9.71 -10.61
N ILE A 243 -19.97 -8.81 -11.61
CA ILE A 243 -20.45 -7.43 -11.48
C ILE A 243 -21.97 -7.37 -11.56
N PHE A 244 -22.54 -8.11 -12.50
CA PHE A 244 -24.00 -8.28 -12.64
C PHE A 244 -24.46 -9.51 -11.86
N LYS A 245 -24.11 -9.55 -10.57
CA LYS A 245 -24.61 -10.58 -9.65
C LYS A 245 -26.13 -10.61 -9.75
N ASN A 246 -26.64 -11.60 -10.42
CA ASN A 246 -28.07 -11.79 -10.54
C ASN A 246 -28.57 -12.58 -9.33
N ASP A 247 -29.71 -12.19 -8.81
CA ASP A 247 -30.55 -13.04 -7.95
C ASP A 247 -30.86 -14.41 -8.60
N ASP A 248 -30.51 -14.56 -9.89
CA ASP A 248 -30.57 -15.79 -10.66
C ASP A 248 -29.84 -16.98 -10.03
N ASP A 249 -28.70 -16.76 -9.35
CA ASP A 249 -27.94 -17.86 -8.74
C ASP A 249 -28.68 -18.43 -7.52
N VAL A 250 -29.36 -17.60 -6.77
CA VAL A 250 -30.26 -18.03 -5.66
C VAL A 250 -31.51 -18.71 -6.22
N ALA A 251 -32.10 -18.15 -7.25
CA ALA A 251 -33.24 -18.73 -7.92
C ALA A 251 -32.94 -20.13 -8.52
N LYS A 252 -31.75 -20.27 -9.16
CA LYS A 252 -31.22 -21.55 -9.67
C LYS A 252 -31.00 -22.54 -8.52
N PHE A 253 -30.43 -22.11 -7.39
CA PHE A 253 -30.25 -22.98 -6.23
C PHE A 253 -31.60 -23.48 -5.67
N LEU A 254 -32.56 -22.58 -5.55
CA LEU A 254 -33.92 -22.95 -5.03
C LEU A 254 -34.67 -23.83 -6.00
N ALA A 255 -34.46 -23.70 -7.31
CA ALA A 255 -35.11 -24.49 -8.36
C ALA A 255 -34.47 -25.87 -8.57
N SER A 256 -33.18 -26.05 -8.20
CA SER A 256 -32.46 -27.29 -8.44
C SER A 256 -32.75 -28.35 -7.38
N LYS A 257 -32.85 -29.62 -7.81
CA LYS A 257 -33.10 -30.75 -6.90
C LYS A 257 -31.82 -31.15 -6.16
N LYS A 258 -31.91 -31.35 -4.84
CA LYS A 258 -30.81 -31.87 -4.02
C LYS A 258 -30.25 -33.16 -4.63
N GLY A 259 -28.91 -33.19 -4.77
CA GLY A 259 -28.18 -34.35 -5.29
C GLY A 259 -27.89 -34.28 -6.79
N THR A 260 -28.32 -33.26 -7.52
CA THR A 260 -27.95 -33.02 -8.92
C THR A 260 -26.65 -32.22 -9.02
N ILE A 261 -25.96 -32.32 -10.15
CA ILE A 261 -24.78 -31.53 -10.45
C ILE A 261 -25.13 -30.05 -10.44
N GLU A 262 -26.25 -29.65 -11.01
CA GLU A 262 -26.76 -28.29 -11.03
C GLU A 262 -26.98 -27.71 -9.61
N TYR A 263 -27.47 -28.54 -8.68
CA TYR A 263 -27.60 -28.14 -7.27
C TYR A 263 -26.25 -27.88 -6.63
N GLN A 264 -25.20 -28.69 -6.89
CA GLN A 264 -23.87 -28.52 -6.36
C GLN A 264 -23.21 -27.26 -6.93
N GLU A 265 -23.31 -27.02 -8.24
CA GLU A 265 -22.79 -25.82 -8.89
C GLU A 265 -23.47 -24.54 -8.37
N ALA A 266 -24.77 -24.53 -8.23
CA ALA A 266 -25.53 -23.40 -7.68
C ALA A 266 -25.20 -23.18 -6.20
N LEU A 267 -25.05 -24.24 -5.41
CA LEU A 267 -24.66 -24.17 -4.01
C LEU A 267 -23.25 -23.57 -3.87
N ASP A 268 -22.31 -24.00 -4.67
CA ASP A 268 -20.92 -23.48 -4.62
C ASP A 268 -20.85 -22.00 -5.03
N ALA A 269 -21.69 -21.56 -5.97
CA ALA A 269 -21.77 -20.17 -6.39
C ALA A 269 -22.27 -19.23 -5.27
N ILE A 270 -23.27 -19.66 -4.49
CA ILE A 270 -23.86 -18.84 -3.43
C ILE A 270 -23.20 -19.01 -2.06
N ARG A 271 -22.53 -20.14 -1.83
CA ARG A 271 -22.01 -20.54 -0.51
C ARG A 271 -21.09 -19.52 0.13
N GLN A 272 -20.11 -19.02 -0.61
CA GLN A 272 -19.13 -18.07 -0.06
C GLN A 272 -19.74 -16.72 0.30
N PRO A 273 -20.44 -16.01 -0.61
CA PRO A 273 -20.98 -14.68 -0.31
C PRO A 273 -22.08 -14.71 0.75
N TYR A 274 -22.96 -15.71 0.71
CA TYR A 274 -24.04 -15.80 1.71
C TYR A 274 -23.54 -16.19 3.09
N SER A 275 -22.57 -17.10 3.18
CA SER A 275 -21.96 -17.44 4.47
C SER A 275 -21.21 -16.25 5.08
N ALA A 276 -20.59 -15.40 4.25
CA ALA A 276 -19.98 -14.17 4.72
C ALA A 276 -21.03 -13.19 5.29
N LYS A 277 -22.19 -13.04 4.65
CA LYS A 277 -23.31 -12.24 5.17
C LYS A 277 -23.83 -12.79 6.50
N ILE A 278 -23.98 -14.12 6.61
CA ILE A 278 -24.37 -14.77 7.84
C ILE A 278 -23.36 -14.52 8.95
N ALA A 279 -22.05 -14.59 8.64
CA ALA A 279 -20.99 -14.30 9.59
C ALA A 279 -21.09 -12.86 10.14
N VAL A 280 -21.32 -11.89 9.26
CA VAL A 280 -21.49 -10.48 9.65
C VAL A 280 -22.75 -10.28 10.50
N HIS A 281 -23.88 -10.90 10.12
CA HIS A 281 -25.13 -10.83 10.87
C HIS A 281 -25.00 -11.46 12.27
N ASP A 282 -24.43 -12.65 12.33
CA ASP A 282 -24.29 -13.44 13.54
C ASP A 282 -23.29 -12.85 14.54
N GLY A 283 -22.32 -12.07 14.04
CA GLY A 283 -21.35 -11.37 14.88
C GLY A 283 -21.96 -10.27 15.74
N GLY A 284 -22.96 -9.54 15.24
CA GLY A 284 -23.58 -8.44 15.98
C GLY A 284 -22.56 -7.43 16.51
N LEU A 285 -22.84 -6.82 17.67
CA LEU A 285 -21.95 -5.81 18.27
C LEU A 285 -20.72 -6.42 18.96
N LEU A 286 -20.88 -7.53 19.69
CA LEU A 286 -19.85 -8.09 20.59
C LEU A 286 -19.17 -9.33 19.99
N GLY A 287 -19.70 -9.90 18.93
CA GLY A 287 -19.21 -11.15 18.37
C GLY A 287 -19.70 -12.39 19.13
N ARG A 288 -19.43 -13.56 18.55
CA ARG A 288 -19.72 -14.86 19.19
C ARG A 288 -18.67 -15.27 20.21
N GLY A 289 -17.54 -14.59 20.22
CA GLY A 289 -16.36 -14.89 21.02
C GLY A 289 -15.25 -15.60 20.23
N PRO A 290 -14.00 -15.48 20.68
CA PRO A 290 -12.86 -16.10 20.05
C PRO A 290 -13.02 -17.62 19.93
N GLY A 291 -12.75 -18.17 18.75
CA GLY A 291 -12.89 -19.60 18.48
C GLY A 291 -14.31 -20.09 18.22
N GLN A 292 -15.34 -19.25 18.34
CA GLN A 292 -16.76 -19.64 18.25
C GLN A 292 -17.40 -19.40 16.87
N SER A 293 -16.62 -19.01 15.86
CA SER A 293 -17.13 -18.89 14.50
C SER A 293 -17.70 -20.21 14.00
N LYS A 294 -18.89 -20.18 13.44
CA LYS A 294 -19.53 -21.32 12.76
C LYS A 294 -19.18 -21.35 11.27
N GLN A 295 -19.05 -20.16 10.68
CA GLN A 295 -18.81 -20.04 9.24
C GLN A 295 -17.42 -20.53 8.82
N LYS A 296 -16.44 -20.58 9.75
CA LYS A 296 -15.11 -21.14 9.48
C LYS A 296 -15.13 -22.63 9.03
N TYR A 297 -16.19 -23.36 9.34
CA TYR A 297 -16.36 -24.75 8.89
C TYR A 297 -17.09 -24.84 7.55
N ILE A 298 -17.79 -23.79 7.14
CA ILE A 298 -18.65 -23.77 5.97
C ILE A 298 -17.94 -23.10 4.77
N VAL A 299 -17.33 -21.94 4.99
CA VAL A 299 -16.70 -21.13 3.93
C VAL A 299 -15.34 -21.72 3.58
N PRO A 300 -15.09 -22.12 2.32
CA PRO A 300 -13.75 -22.36 1.84
C PRO A 300 -12.96 -21.04 1.90
N ASP A 301 -11.67 -21.10 2.19
CA ASP A 301 -10.76 -19.96 2.14
C ASP A 301 -11.16 -18.73 2.97
N ILE A 302 -11.92 -18.95 4.09
CA ILE A 302 -12.34 -17.88 5.02
C ILE A 302 -11.14 -17.12 5.57
N SER A 303 -10.02 -17.81 5.77
CA SER A 303 -8.77 -17.23 6.25
C SER A 303 -8.05 -16.34 5.22
N GLU A 304 -8.44 -16.41 3.95
CA GLU A 304 -7.85 -15.61 2.85
C GLU A 304 -8.80 -14.50 2.42
N ASP A 305 -9.89 -14.88 1.76
CA ASP A 305 -10.78 -13.96 1.04
C ASP A 305 -11.91 -13.36 1.90
N TYR A 306 -12.24 -13.99 3.05
CA TYR A 306 -13.34 -13.59 3.92
C TYR A 306 -12.93 -13.33 5.38
N MET A 307 -11.65 -12.98 5.56
CA MET A 307 -11.10 -12.71 6.89
C MET A 307 -11.83 -11.60 7.65
N PHE A 308 -12.30 -10.57 6.96
CA PHE A 308 -13.02 -9.47 7.64
C PHE A 308 -14.39 -9.91 8.17
N SER A 309 -15.16 -10.71 7.41
CA SER A 309 -16.41 -11.30 7.88
C SER A 309 -16.18 -12.24 9.07
N PHE A 310 -15.07 -12.99 9.04
CA PHE A 310 -14.66 -13.85 10.16
C PHE A 310 -14.36 -13.03 11.42
N ILE A 311 -13.65 -11.89 11.28
CA ILE A 311 -13.37 -11.00 12.40
C ILE A 311 -14.67 -10.47 13.00
N ILE A 312 -15.66 -10.11 12.18
CA ILE A 312 -16.94 -9.64 12.67
C ILE A 312 -17.69 -10.77 13.39
N GLU A 313 -17.67 -12.01 12.87
CA GLU A 313 -18.36 -13.13 13.51
C GLU A 313 -17.79 -13.43 14.91
N GLU A 314 -16.45 -13.39 15.09
CA GLU A 314 -15.83 -13.72 16.38
C GLU A 314 -15.75 -12.52 17.35
N TYR A 315 -15.44 -11.31 16.83
CA TYR A 315 -15.13 -10.13 17.65
C TYR A 315 -16.18 -9.02 17.52
N GLY A 316 -17.21 -9.22 16.73
CA GLY A 316 -18.29 -8.25 16.52
C GLY A 316 -17.88 -7.03 15.73
N LEU A 317 -18.74 -6.03 15.71
CA LEU A 317 -18.49 -4.75 15.06
C LEU A 317 -17.32 -4.00 15.71
N TRP A 318 -17.01 -4.21 16.99
CA TRP A 318 -15.84 -3.61 17.64
C TRP A 318 -14.53 -4.09 17.02
N GLY A 319 -14.44 -5.39 16.69
CA GLY A 319 -13.29 -5.92 15.96
C GLY A 319 -13.15 -5.29 14.57
N ALA A 320 -14.27 -5.12 13.85
CA ALA A 320 -14.30 -4.46 12.56
C ALA A 320 -13.85 -3.00 12.65
N VAL A 321 -14.40 -2.23 13.59
CA VAL A 321 -14.04 -0.82 13.83
C VAL A 321 -12.55 -0.67 14.14
N LEU A 322 -11.99 -1.54 14.98
CA LEU A 322 -10.56 -1.54 15.28
C LEU A 322 -9.72 -1.72 14.00
N VAL A 323 -10.06 -2.70 13.17
CA VAL A 323 -9.32 -2.98 11.92
C VAL A 323 -9.45 -1.82 10.93
N ILE A 324 -10.66 -1.26 10.75
CA ILE A 324 -10.89 -0.08 9.92
C ILE A 324 -10.05 1.10 10.42
N PHE A 325 -10.06 1.35 11.73
CA PHE A 325 -9.31 2.44 12.36
C PHE A 325 -7.80 2.32 12.12
N LEU A 326 -7.23 1.11 12.17
CA LEU A 326 -5.80 0.89 11.89
C LEU A 326 -5.43 1.29 10.46
N TYR A 327 -6.22 0.91 9.44
CA TYR A 327 -5.94 1.29 8.05
C TYR A 327 -6.22 2.77 7.77
N LEU A 328 -7.24 3.39 8.39
CA LEU A 328 -7.45 4.83 8.32
C LEU A 328 -6.31 5.60 8.97
N SER A 329 -5.83 5.13 10.13
CA SER A 329 -4.66 5.70 10.81
C SER A 329 -3.41 5.60 9.96
N LEU A 330 -3.20 4.50 9.22
CA LEU A 330 -2.10 4.36 8.26
C LEU A 330 -2.18 5.43 7.16
N MET A 331 -3.37 5.68 6.60
CA MET A 331 -3.56 6.74 5.59
C MET A 331 -3.26 8.13 6.15
N ALA A 332 -3.75 8.43 7.36
CA ALA A 332 -3.51 9.70 8.04
C ALA A 332 -2.01 9.90 8.33
N ARG A 333 -1.33 8.89 8.89
CA ARG A 333 0.12 8.95 9.14
C ARG A 333 0.93 9.01 7.85
N GLY A 334 0.54 8.25 6.84
CA GLY A 334 1.13 8.31 5.50
C GLY A 334 1.11 9.72 4.92
N SER A 335 0.01 10.47 5.06
CA SER A 335 -0.08 11.85 4.58
C SER A 335 0.90 12.79 5.31
N ILE A 336 1.11 12.58 6.62
CA ILE A 336 2.09 13.34 7.40
C ILE A 336 3.52 13.01 6.93
N ILE A 337 3.84 11.72 6.75
CA ILE A 337 5.15 11.30 6.25
C ILE A 337 5.43 11.89 4.86
N VAL A 338 4.43 11.88 3.97
CA VAL A 338 4.53 12.49 2.62
C VAL A 338 4.88 13.98 2.71
N ARG A 339 4.25 14.73 3.61
CA ARG A 339 4.59 16.15 3.84
C ARG A 339 6.03 16.31 4.34
N ASN A 340 6.44 15.46 5.26
CA ASN A 340 7.78 15.47 5.85
C ASN A 340 8.88 15.08 4.85
N CYS A 341 8.56 14.40 3.73
CA CYS A 341 9.50 14.11 2.64
C CYS A 341 9.97 15.37 1.85
N GLY A 342 9.46 16.56 2.16
CA GLY A 342 9.91 17.86 1.61
C GLY A 342 9.77 17.94 0.09
N THR A 343 10.85 18.17 -0.63
CA THR A 343 10.84 18.35 -2.10
C THR A 343 11.07 17.05 -2.88
N ASP A 344 11.43 15.95 -2.22
CA ASP A 344 11.73 14.68 -2.91
C ASP A 344 10.44 13.99 -3.43
N THR A 345 10.19 14.15 -4.73
CA THR A 345 9.01 13.58 -5.40
C THR A 345 8.99 12.05 -5.34
N PHE A 346 10.16 11.39 -5.45
CA PHE A 346 10.25 9.93 -5.38
C PHE A 346 9.79 9.41 -4.01
N ALA A 347 10.30 10.02 -2.92
CA ALA A 347 9.90 9.64 -1.57
C ALA A 347 8.39 9.85 -1.34
N LYS A 348 7.87 11.02 -1.73
CA LYS A 348 6.44 11.33 -1.61
C LYS A 348 5.55 10.31 -2.29
N LEU A 349 5.84 10.01 -3.56
CA LEU A 349 5.04 9.09 -4.36
C LEU A 349 5.18 7.64 -3.90
N SER A 350 6.37 7.24 -3.44
CA SER A 350 6.59 5.91 -2.87
C SER A 350 5.75 5.70 -1.60
N VAL A 351 5.81 6.62 -0.65
CA VAL A 351 5.02 6.53 0.60
C VAL A 351 3.53 6.59 0.30
N ALA A 352 3.08 7.57 -0.48
CA ALA A 352 1.67 7.70 -0.85
C ALA A 352 1.14 6.46 -1.57
N GLY A 353 1.90 5.96 -2.55
CA GLY A 353 1.54 4.77 -3.31
C GLY A 353 1.49 3.50 -2.46
N MET A 354 2.42 3.31 -1.50
CA MET A 354 2.39 2.18 -0.57
C MET A 354 1.24 2.27 0.42
N CYS A 355 0.94 3.45 0.95
CA CYS A 355 -0.23 3.64 1.82
C CYS A 355 -1.54 3.39 1.06
N LEU A 356 -1.66 3.88 -0.18
CA LEU A 356 -2.80 3.60 -1.06
C LEU A 356 -2.92 2.11 -1.40
N LEU A 357 -1.80 1.43 -1.66
CA LEU A 357 -1.78 -0.01 -1.92
C LEU A 357 -2.36 -0.78 -0.73
N ILE A 358 -1.81 -0.54 0.46
CA ILE A 358 -2.20 -1.28 1.68
C ILE A 358 -3.64 -0.96 2.06
N SER A 359 -3.95 0.32 2.27
CA SER A 359 -5.30 0.71 2.72
C SER A 359 -6.36 0.52 1.65
N GLY A 360 -6.04 0.79 0.38
CA GLY A 360 -6.96 0.56 -0.74
C GLY A 360 -7.33 -0.91 -0.90
N GLN A 361 -6.35 -1.84 -0.75
CA GLN A 361 -6.65 -3.27 -0.78
C GLN A 361 -7.46 -3.70 0.45
N ALA A 362 -7.15 -3.17 1.63
CA ALA A 362 -7.92 -3.44 2.84
C ALA A 362 -9.40 -3.01 2.69
N PHE A 363 -9.63 -1.79 2.20
CA PHE A 363 -11.01 -1.31 1.98
C PHE A 363 -11.74 -2.10 0.89
N LEU A 364 -11.04 -2.46 -0.20
CA LEU A 364 -11.63 -3.33 -1.22
C LEU A 364 -12.04 -4.69 -0.65
N HIS A 365 -11.19 -5.31 0.19
CA HIS A 365 -11.51 -6.54 0.89
C HIS A 365 -12.75 -6.38 1.81
N MET A 366 -12.81 -5.29 2.57
CA MET A 366 -13.94 -5.00 3.46
C MET A 366 -15.25 -4.78 2.68
N PHE A 367 -15.21 -4.04 1.55
CA PHE A 367 -16.38 -3.84 0.68
C PHE A 367 -16.92 -5.16 0.11
N VAL A 368 -16.03 -6.05 -0.31
CA VAL A 368 -16.42 -7.39 -0.79
C VAL A 368 -17.07 -8.20 0.34
N ASN A 369 -16.51 -8.17 1.53
CA ASN A 369 -17.02 -8.89 2.70
C ASN A 369 -18.36 -8.32 3.21
N ALA A 370 -18.59 -7.02 3.00
CA ALA A 370 -19.86 -6.34 3.29
C ALA A 370 -20.92 -6.53 2.15
N ASP A 371 -20.57 -7.30 1.09
CA ASP A 371 -21.41 -7.49 -0.10
C ASP A 371 -21.75 -6.20 -0.88
N ILE A 372 -20.97 -5.14 -0.70
CA ILE A 372 -21.12 -3.87 -1.43
C ILE A 372 -20.48 -3.94 -2.82
N GLY A 373 -19.48 -4.82 -3.00
CA GLY A 373 -18.72 -4.96 -4.24
C GLY A 373 -18.64 -6.39 -4.78
N PRO A 374 -18.20 -6.54 -6.05
CA PRO A 374 -18.02 -7.87 -6.65
C PRO A 374 -16.88 -8.63 -5.96
N MET A 375 -17.00 -9.97 -5.91
CA MET A 375 -15.95 -10.83 -5.35
C MET A 375 -14.62 -10.64 -6.07
N THR A 376 -13.59 -10.19 -5.35
CA THR A 376 -12.28 -9.87 -5.92
C THR A 376 -11.18 -10.88 -5.59
N GLY A 377 -11.33 -11.67 -4.52
CA GLY A 377 -10.28 -12.58 -4.05
C GLY A 377 -9.00 -11.83 -3.68
N GLN A 378 -9.13 -10.67 -3.02
CA GLN A 378 -8.00 -9.90 -2.49
C GLN A 378 -7.90 -10.13 -0.99
N THR A 379 -6.69 -10.41 -0.52
CA THR A 379 -6.42 -10.65 0.90
C THR A 379 -6.43 -9.36 1.72
N LEU A 380 -6.76 -9.45 3.01
CA LEU A 380 -6.63 -8.34 3.96
C LEU A 380 -5.14 -8.18 4.36
N PRO A 381 -4.49 -7.05 4.03
CA PRO A 381 -3.03 -6.86 4.21
C PRO A 381 -2.56 -7.13 5.63
N LEU A 382 -1.52 -7.95 5.79
CA LEU A 382 -0.92 -8.44 7.05
C LEU A 382 -1.87 -9.22 7.99
N ILE A 383 -3.15 -9.38 7.67
CA ILE A 383 -4.09 -10.13 8.52
C ILE A 383 -4.47 -11.48 7.89
N SER A 384 -4.87 -11.49 6.62
CA SER A 384 -5.27 -12.72 5.92
C SER A 384 -4.11 -13.70 5.71
N HIS A 385 -4.47 -14.98 5.59
CA HIS A 385 -3.52 -16.01 5.17
C HIS A 385 -3.12 -15.79 3.72
N GLY A 386 -1.80 -15.82 3.46
CA GLY A 386 -1.24 -15.64 2.13
C GLY A 386 0.25 -15.31 2.23
N THR A 387 1.10 -16.32 2.12
CA THR A 387 2.55 -16.19 2.39
C THR A 387 3.22 -15.11 1.54
N SER A 388 3.02 -15.12 0.22
CA SER A 388 3.62 -14.12 -0.66
C SER A 388 3.01 -12.73 -0.51
N ALA A 389 1.68 -12.64 -0.27
CA ALA A 389 1.01 -11.37 -0.01
C ALA A 389 1.54 -10.74 1.28
N PHE A 390 1.66 -11.53 2.35
CA PHE A 390 2.19 -11.09 3.63
C PHE A 390 3.61 -10.50 3.48
N LEU A 391 4.51 -11.18 2.75
CA LEU A 391 5.87 -10.70 2.52
C LEU A 391 5.89 -9.41 1.67
N CYS A 392 5.05 -9.30 0.65
CA CYS A 392 4.93 -8.09 -0.16
C CYS A 392 4.40 -6.89 0.64
N PHE A 393 3.41 -7.09 1.51
CA PHE A 393 2.94 -6.02 2.40
C PHE A 393 3.95 -5.68 3.48
N SER A 394 4.70 -6.65 3.99
CA SER A 394 5.82 -6.39 4.89
C SER A 394 6.87 -5.50 4.22
N LEU A 395 7.20 -5.77 2.95
CA LEU A 395 8.08 -4.91 2.15
C LEU A 395 7.51 -3.49 2.00
N ALA A 396 6.20 -3.37 1.71
CA ALA A 396 5.54 -2.06 1.58
C ALA A 396 5.57 -1.26 2.89
N PHE A 397 5.29 -1.88 4.04
CA PHE A 397 5.43 -1.24 5.35
C PHE A 397 6.88 -0.87 5.67
N GLY A 398 7.84 -1.76 5.33
CA GLY A 398 9.27 -1.48 5.49
C GLY A 398 9.72 -0.25 4.70
N ILE A 399 9.21 -0.06 3.48
CA ILE A 399 9.45 1.13 2.65
C ILE A 399 8.87 2.38 3.34
N ILE A 400 7.60 2.35 3.80
CA ILE A 400 6.98 3.48 4.50
C ILE A 400 7.79 3.89 5.73
N LEU A 401 8.19 2.93 6.56
CA LEU A 401 8.97 3.17 7.77
C LEU A 401 10.38 3.70 7.49
N SER A 402 11.04 3.17 6.43
CA SER A 402 12.34 3.66 5.99
C SER A 402 12.27 5.13 5.56
N PHE A 403 11.31 5.49 4.72
CA PHE A 403 11.14 6.87 4.28
C PHE A 403 10.73 7.80 5.41
N SER A 404 9.90 7.32 6.36
CA SER A 404 9.57 8.07 7.58
C SER A 404 10.81 8.42 8.39
N ARG A 405 11.72 7.44 8.58
CA ARG A 405 13.00 7.64 9.26
C ARG A 405 13.91 8.62 8.54
N ILE A 406 14.05 8.47 7.21
CA ILE A 406 14.89 9.35 6.38
C ILE A 406 14.36 10.79 6.45
N ALA A 407 13.04 10.97 6.40
CA ALA A 407 12.39 12.28 6.51
C ALA A 407 12.61 12.91 7.90
N ALA A 408 12.44 12.14 8.97
CA ALA A 408 12.67 12.62 10.33
C ALA A 408 14.11 13.11 10.54
N ARG A 409 15.09 12.32 10.11
CA ARG A 409 16.52 12.71 10.19
C ARG A 409 16.84 13.96 9.37
N ARG A 410 16.17 14.16 8.24
CA ARG A 410 16.36 15.36 7.44
C ARG A 410 15.86 16.59 8.18
N ILE A 411 14.64 16.51 8.72
CA ILE A 411 14.04 17.61 9.51
C ILE A 411 14.94 17.95 10.70
N GLU A 412 15.40 16.95 11.45
CA GLU A 412 16.29 17.17 12.59
C GLU A 412 17.60 17.91 12.19
N ARG A 413 18.19 17.55 11.05
CA ARG A 413 19.37 18.23 10.52
C ARG A 413 19.07 19.67 10.10
N GLU A 414 17.93 19.89 9.42
CA GLU A 414 17.49 21.22 9.01
C GLU A 414 17.25 22.12 10.22
N THR A 415 16.59 21.61 11.26
CA THR A 415 16.36 22.34 12.53
C THR A 415 17.68 22.68 13.22
N ARG A 416 18.57 21.70 13.38
CA ARG A 416 19.89 21.93 14.00
C ARG A 416 20.72 22.97 13.26
N ASN A 417 20.64 23.01 11.93
CA ASN A 417 21.36 23.99 11.13
C ASN A 417 20.71 25.38 11.17
N ALA A 418 19.42 25.47 11.51
CA ALA A 418 18.69 26.73 11.63
C ALA A 418 18.82 27.38 13.02
N GLU A 419 19.05 26.58 14.08
CA GLU A 419 19.22 27.06 15.46
C GLU A 419 20.24 28.22 15.59
N PRO A 420 21.47 28.13 15.04
CA PRO A 420 22.44 29.21 15.15
C PRO A 420 22.01 30.49 14.45
N LEU A 421 21.21 30.40 13.36
CA LEU A 421 20.71 31.56 12.63
C LEU A 421 19.57 32.25 13.40
N VAL A 422 18.76 31.49 14.10
CA VAL A 422 17.67 32.00 14.95
C VAL A 422 18.26 32.71 16.16
N GLU A 423 19.27 32.12 16.84
CA GLU A 423 19.97 32.73 17.95
C GLU A 423 20.65 34.05 17.53
N MET A 424 21.32 34.10 16.35
CA MET A 424 21.91 35.34 15.82
C MET A 424 20.86 36.39 15.52
N HIS A 425 19.70 36.00 14.99
CA HIS A 425 18.62 36.94 14.69
C HIS A 425 17.95 37.48 15.97
N GLU A 426 17.78 36.63 17.00
CA GLU A 426 17.27 37.05 18.31
C GLU A 426 18.25 38.01 18.99
N VAL A 427 19.56 37.75 18.96
CA VAL A 427 20.58 38.65 19.49
C VAL A 427 20.60 40.00 18.75
N GLN A 428 20.42 40.00 17.42
CA GLN A 428 20.31 41.24 16.63
C GLN A 428 19.04 42.01 16.95
N LEU A 429 17.90 41.33 17.12
CA LEU A 429 16.64 41.96 17.54
C LEU A 429 16.75 42.55 18.95
N GLN A 430 17.40 41.84 19.86
CA GLN A 430 17.58 42.26 21.24
C GLN A 430 18.52 43.50 21.32
N SER A 431 19.61 43.46 20.55
CA SER A 431 20.49 44.67 20.47
C SER A 431 19.79 45.86 19.85
N GLY A 432 18.95 45.67 18.82
CA GLY A 432 18.15 46.73 18.24
C GLY A 432 17.06 47.29 19.19
N LEU A 433 16.51 46.48 20.07
CA LEU A 433 15.58 46.88 21.13
C LEU A 433 16.32 47.66 22.23
N ASP A 434 17.48 47.18 22.66
CA ASP A 434 18.34 47.84 23.65
C ASP A 434 18.79 49.22 23.14
N ASP A 435 19.07 49.37 21.84
CA ASP A 435 19.38 50.64 21.20
C ASP A 435 18.16 51.59 21.22
N LEU A 436 16.97 51.07 20.95
CA LEU A 436 15.70 51.87 21.03
C LEU A 436 15.38 52.30 22.45
N ASP A 437 15.54 51.45 23.45
CA ASP A 437 15.37 51.76 24.86
C ASP A 437 16.39 52.79 25.37
N SER A 438 17.63 52.76 24.85
CA SER A 438 18.65 53.78 25.12
C SER A 438 18.28 55.16 24.54
N PHE A 439 17.62 55.18 23.38
CA PHE A 439 17.08 56.41 22.76
C PHE A 439 15.89 56.97 23.55
N GLU A 440 14.97 56.16 24.05
CA GLU A 440 13.84 56.61 24.89
C GLU A 440 14.27 57.05 26.28
N SER A 441 15.30 56.45 26.86
CA SER A 441 15.81 56.79 28.19
C SER A 441 16.68 58.06 28.24
N GLY A 442 16.96 58.70 27.11
CA GLY A 442 17.68 59.98 27.05
C GLY A 442 19.13 59.91 27.42
N THR A 443 19.73 58.71 27.53
CA THR A 443 21.16 58.50 27.70
C THR A 443 21.80 58.38 26.31
N MET A 444 21.95 59.55 25.65
CA MET A 444 22.77 59.60 24.43
C MET A 444 24.24 59.40 24.78
N PRO A 445 25.00 58.57 24.02
CA PRO A 445 26.45 58.56 24.15
C PRO A 445 27.00 59.96 23.79
N GLU A 446 27.91 60.47 24.57
CA GLU A 446 28.53 61.81 24.40
C GLU A 446 29.37 61.99 23.09
N ASP A 447 29.30 61.07 22.14
CA ASP A 447 30.10 61.11 20.91
C ASP A 447 29.32 61.52 19.65
N ILE A 448 28.38 62.44 19.73
CA ILE A 448 27.71 63.00 18.54
C ILE A 448 28.35 64.34 18.07
N ASP A 449 29.47 64.74 18.57
CA ASP A 449 30.17 65.91 18.02
C ASP A 449 30.72 65.73 16.59
N GLY A 450 30.82 64.48 16.07
CA GLY A 450 31.23 64.18 14.70
C GLY A 450 30.11 64.16 13.64
N ALA A 451 28.85 63.96 14.02
CA ALA A 451 27.75 63.84 13.05
C ALA A 451 27.27 65.18 12.48
N ASP A 452 27.39 66.27 13.24
CA ASP A 452 27.05 67.62 12.76
C ASP A 452 28.11 68.18 11.77
N GLU A 453 29.37 67.77 11.86
CA GLU A 453 30.38 68.10 10.87
C GLU A 453 30.23 67.32 9.57
N MET A 454 29.88 66.04 9.61
CA MET A 454 29.58 65.23 8.40
C MET A 454 28.35 65.72 7.65
N LEU A 455 27.28 66.10 8.35
CA LEU A 455 26.08 66.68 7.71
C LEU A 455 26.33 68.03 7.09
N LYS A 456 27.24 68.85 7.61
CA LYS A 456 27.65 70.12 7.02
C LYS A 456 28.54 69.94 5.79
N GLU A 457 29.37 68.93 5.73
CA GLU A 457 30.18 68.59 4.54
C GLU A 457 29.35 68.00 3.39
N GLU A 458 28.34 67.18 3.68
CA GLU A 458 27.56 66.51 2.63
C GLU A 458 26.39 67.32 2.09
N PHE A 459 25.85 68.27 2.86
CA PHE A 459 24.71 69.10 2.47
C PHE A 459 24.98 70.60 2.39
N GLY A 460 26.24 71.01 2.58
CA GLY A 460 26.66 72.43 2.56
C GLY A 460 26.53 73.13 1.22
N ASP A 461 26.37 72.43 0.12
CA ASP A 461 26.23 72.97 -1.25
C ASP A 461 24.81 72.99 -1.77
N LEU A 462 23.80 72.74 -0.93
CA LEU A 462 22.36 72.65 -1.33
C LEU A 462 21.45 73.70 -0.66
N ILE A 463 21.98 74.74 0.01
CA ILE A 463 21.20 75.88 0.51
C ILE A 463 21.74 77.19 -0.07
#